data_fb952c1ea3f144ea107335aeedb7d228
#
_entry.id   fb952c1ea3f144ea107335aeedb7d228
#
_cell.length_a   1.000
_cell.length_b   1.000
_cell.length_c   1.000
_cell.angle_alpha   90.00
_cell.angle_beta   90.00
_cell.angle_gamma   90.00
#
_symmetry.space_group_name_H-M   'P 1'
#
loop_
_entity.id
_entity.type
_entity.pdbx_description
1 polymer ?
#
loop_
_entity_poly.entity_id
_entity_poly.type
_entity_poly.pdbx_seq_one_letter_code
_entity_poly.pdbx_strand_id
1 'polypeptide(L)'
;NTSNPYDGERRAGTVGMALPGVDMKITNPDNGETLADGDIGQIEVRGPNVFVGYWNMPEKTREELREDGFFITGDLGRIDEYGYLQIVGRNKDLIISGGYNIYPKEIELVLDEQPGVLESAVIGAPHPDFGESVIGILVADGSQPVDLDAIEANLGKTLARFKQPRKLILVESLPRNTMGKVQKNILRDKFGSTFQG
;
A
#
# COMPACT_ATOMS: atom_id res chain seq x y z
N ASN A 1 13.28 8.39 8.51
CA ASN A 1 12.56 8.15 9.78
C ASN A 1 13.01 6.83 10.42
N THR A 2 13.27 5.79 9.60
CA THR A 2 13.62 4.44 10.06
C THR A 2 14.84 3.89 9.34
N SER A 3 15.53 2.93 9.95
CA SER A 3 16.63 2.18 9.34
C SER A 3 16.75 0.82 9.99
N ASN A 4 17.20 -0.18 9.21
CA ASN A 4 17.69 -1.42 9.81
C ASN A 4 18.96 -1.12 10.62
N PRO A 5 19.20 -1.82 11.75
CA PRO A 5 20.39 -1.65 12.56
C PRO A 5 21.66 -1.89 11.73
N TYR A 6 22.72 -1.11 12.02
CA TYR A 6 24.01 -1.29 11.34
C TYR A 6 24.67 -2.62 11.77
N ASP A 7 24.70 -2.87 13.08
CA ASP A 7 25.29 -4.06 13.71
C ASP A 7 24.23 -4.98 14.32
N GLY A 8 23.09 -5.20 13.61
CA GLY A 8 21.98 -6.00 14.11
C GLY A 8 21.27 -6.79 13.02
N GLU A 9 20.19 -7.44 13.43
CA GLU A 9 19.34 -8.21 12.51
C GLU A 9 18.70 -7.28 11.47
N ARG A 10 18.84 -7.62 10.20
CA ARG A 10 18.14 -6.96 9.11
C ARG A 10 16.99 -7.84 8.66
N ARG A 11 15.77 -7.39 8.91
CA ARG A 11 14.56 -8.17 8.62
C ARG A 11 14.00 -7.81 7.25
N ALA A 12 13.95 -8.81 6.36
CA ALA A 12 13.30 -8.66 5.07
C ALA A 12 11.80 -8.28 5.26
N GLY A 13 11.28 -7.44 4.35
CA GLY A 13 9.89 -6.96 4.42
C GLY A 13 9.65 -5.84 5.45
N THR A 14 10.70 -5.38 6.17
CA THR A 14 10.61 -4.24 7.07
C THR A 14 11.48 -3.06 6.59
N VAL A 15 11.19 -1.88 7.10
CA VAL A 15 12.00 -0.66 6.87
C VAL A 15 12.87 -0.32 8.10
N GLY A 16 13.00 -1.28 9.02
CA GLY A 16 13.80 -1.15 10.22
C GLY A 16 13.05 -0.47 11.38
N MET A 17 13.82 0.07 12.31
CA MET A 17 13.36 0.70 13.54
C MET A 17 13.47 2.22 13.44
N ALA A 18 12.77 2.96 14.31
CA ALA A 18 12.90 4.41 14.38
C ALA A 18 14.36 4.82 14.61
N LEU A 19 14.81 5.85 13.90
CA LEU A 19 16.15 6.43 14.12
C LEU A 19 16.21 7.12 15.50
N PRO A 20 17.39 7.24 16.10
CA PRO A 20 17.57 7.99 17.35
C PRO A 20 16.97 9.39 17.26
N GLY A 21 16.13 9.75 18.23
CA GLY A 21 15.44 11.06 18.28
C GLY A 21 14.21 11.15 17.38
N VAL A 22 13.78 10.05 16.75
CA VAL A 22 12.53 9.96 16.01
C VAL A 22 11.54 9.14 16.82
N ASP A 23 10.41 9.74 17.17
CA ASP A 23 9.26 9.05 17.73
C ASP A 23 8.38 8.53 16.58
N MET A 24 7.81 7.36 16.74
CA MET A 24 6.92 6.73 15.77
C MET A 24 5.75 6.08 16.48
N LYS A 25 4.56 6.24 15.92
CA LYS A 25 3.35 5.57 16.41
C LYS A 25 2.48 5.10 15.23
N ILE A 26 1.65 4.11 15.50
CA ILE A 26 0.61 3.65 14.58
C ILE A 26 -0.73 4.12 15.12
N THR A 27 -1.53 4.77 14.28
CA THR A 27 -2.82 5.33 14.69
C THR A 27 -3.95 4.82 13.80
N ASN A 28 -5.15 4.80 14.35
CA ASN A 28 -6.36 4.57 13.58
C ASN A 28 -6.58 5.78 12.63
N PRO A 29 -6.67 5.57 11.31
CA PRO A 29 -6.81 6.67 10.34
C PRO A 29 -8.10 7.47 10.51
N ASP A 30 -9.16 6.90 11.12
CA ASP A 30 -10.48 7.55 11.24
C ASP A 30 -10.58 8.47 12.46
N ASN A 31 -10.00 8.06 13.60
CA ASN A 31 -10.14 8.79 14.87
C ASN A 31 -8.81 9.28 15.47
N GLY A 32 -7.65 8.85 14.90
CA GLY A 32 -6.33 9.25 15.36
C GLY A 32 -5.85 8.59 16.67
N GLU A 33 -6.60 7.65 17.23
CA GLU A 33 -6.19 6.91 18.44
C GLU A 33 -4.99 6.02 18.15
N THR A 34 -4.04 5.96 19.08
CA THR A 34 -2.89 5.07 18.97
C THR A 34 -3.32 3.61 19.08
N LEU A 35 -2.89 2.80 18.13
CA LEU A 35 -3.15 1.37 18.07
C LEU A 35 -2.09 0.57 18.84
N ALA A 36 -2.42 -0.68 19.18
CA ALA A 36 -1.50 -1.59 19.81
C ALA A 36 -0.43 -2.09 18.81
N ASP A 37 0.71 -2.57 19.34
CA ASP A 37 1.75 -3.20 18.53
C ASP A 37 1.17 -4.39 17.75
N GLY A 38 1.55 -4.49 16.48
CA GLY A 38 1.05 -5.50 15.55
C GLY A 38 -0.20 -5.10 14.77
N ASP A 39 -0.98 -4.13 15.24
CA ASP A 39 -2.13 -3.60 14.50
C ASP A 39 -1.68 -2.74 13.32
N ILE A 40 -2.46 -2.83 12.22
CA ILE A 40 -2.20 -2.03 11.02
C ILE A 40 -2.95 -0.71 11.11
N GLY A 41 -2.23 0.41 10.94
CA GLY A 41 -2.81 1.75 10.92
C GLY A 41 -1.92 2.75 10.21
N GLN A 42 -2.26 4.02 10.37
CA GLN A 42 -1.55 5.18 9.85
C GLN A 42 -0.20 5.33 10.56
N ILE A 43 0.87 5.41 9.80
CA ILE A 43 2.21 5.68 10.34
C ILE A 43 2.34 7.17 10.58
N GLU A 44 2.62 7.56 11.83
CA GLU A 44 2.93 8.92 12.22
C GLU A 44 4.33 9.00 12.82
N VAL A 45 5.06 10.07 12.49
CA VAL A 45 6.44 10.27 12.93
C VAL A 45 6.64 11.68 13.47
N ARG A 46 7.48 11.80 14.50
CA ARG A 46 7.88 13.08 15.10
C ARG A 46 9.37 13.06 15.35
N GLY A 47 10.07 14.16 15.03
CA GLY A 47 11.50 14.27 15.28
C GLY A 47 12.11 15.49 14.59
N PRO A 48 13.39 15.76 14.84
CA PRO A 48 14.09 16.92 14.26
C PRO A 48 14.26 16.83 12.74
N ASN A 49 14.03 15.67 12.15
CA ASN A 49 14.05 15.41 10.71
C ASN A 49 12.70 15.66 10.01
N VAL A 50 11.63 15.95 10.78
CA VAL A 50 10.34 16.32 10.22
C VAL A 50 10.38 17.81 9.83
N PHE A 51 9.93 18.10 8.61
CA PHE A 51 9.87 19.48 8.10
C PHE A 51 8.83 20.32 8.85
N VAL A 52 8.97 21.65 8.80
CA VAL A 52 8.08 22.58 9.51
C VAL A 52 6.74 22.83 8.82
N GLY A 53 6.58 22.36 7.58
CA GLY A 53 5.35 22.49 6.80
C GLY A 53 5.59 22.54 5.30
N TYR A 54 4.51 22.48 4.55
CA TYR A 54 4.52 22.59 3.08
C TYR A 54 4.60 24.06 2.65
N TRP A 55 5.49 24.35 1.71
CA TRP A 55 5.67 25.70 1.17
C TRP A 55 4.38 26.22 0.52
N ASN A 56 3.90 27.37 0.99
CA ASN A 56 2.66 28.01 0.52
C ASN A 56 1.40 27.12 0.56
N MET A 57 1.38 26.11 1.44
CA MET A 57 0.23 25.19 1.59
C MET A 57 -0.12 25.02 3.07
N PRO A 58 -0.61 26.08 3.75
CA PRO A 58 -0.87 26.03 5.19
C PRO A 58 -2.01 25.07 5.56
N GLU A 59 -3.00 24.89 4.68
CA GLU A 59 -4.10 23.96 4.92
C GLU A 59 -3.60 22.53 4.92
N LYS A 60 -2.84 22.13 3.88
CA LYS A 60 -2.22 20.82 3.81
C LYS A 60 -1.27 20.57 4.99
N THR A 61 -0.55 21.59 5.43
CA THR A 61 0.31 21.48 6.62
C THR A 61 -0.53 21.15 7.86
N ARG A 62 -1.67 21.82 8.07
CA ARG A 62 -2.57 21.53 9.20
C ARG A 62 -3.21 20.15 9.14
N GLU A 63 -3.45 19.63 7.94
CA GLU A 63 -4.03 18.30 7.73
C GLU A 63 -3.03 17.18 8.07
N GLU A 64 -1.76 17.35 7.71
CA GLU A 64 -0.76 16.30 7.81
C GLU A 64 0.23 16.47 8.98
N LEU A 65 0.37 17.67 9.56
CA LEU A 65 1.21 17.93 10.72
C LEU A 65 0.32 18.25 11.93
N ARG A 66 0.28 17.33 12.88
CA ARG A 66 -0.55 17.44 14.09
C ARG A 66 0.02 18.50 15.05
N GLU A 67 -0.81 19.04 15.94
CA GLU A 67 -0.43 20.02 16.95
C GLU A 67 0.65 19.49 17.91
N ASP A 68 0.68 18.18 18.19
CA ASP A 68 1.69 17.50 19.01
C ASP A 68 3.02 17.24 18.27
N GLY A 69 3.14 17.73 17.02
CA GLY A 69 4.33 17.63 16.18
C GLY A 69 4.46 16.31 15.41
N PHE A 70 3.49 15.40 15.48
CA PHE A 70 3.50 14.21 14.65
C PHE A 70 3.07 14.53 13.21
N PHE A 71 3.83 14.01 12.26
CA PHE A 71 3.56 14.10 10.83
C PHE A 71 2.90 12.80 10.35
N ILE A 72 1.77 12.93 9.68
CA ILE A 72 1.02 11.86 9.03
C ILE A 72 1.70 11.52 7.71
N THR A 73 2.36 10.35 7.61
CA THR A 73 3.16 10.01 6.43
C THR A 73 2.33 9.64 5.21
N GLY A 74 1.06 9.32 5.39
CA GLY A 74 0.18 8.76 4.37
C GLY A 74 0.46 7.28 4.07
N ASP A 75 1.44 6.68 4.74
CA ASP A 75 1.70 5.25 4.67
C ASP A 75 0.95 4.51 5.78
N LEU A 76 0.48 3.30 5.48
CA LEU A 76 -0.07 2.35 6.43
C LEU A 76 0.98 1.31 6.79
N GLY A 77 1.03 0.92 8.05
CA GLY A 77 1.98 -0.06 8.53
C GLY A 77 1.67 -0.56 9.92
N ARG A 78 2.54 -1.41 10.42
CA ARG A 78 2.52 -1.93 11.78
C ARG A 78 3.93 -2.01 12.33
N ILE A 79 4.04 -1.95 13.65
CA ILE A 79 5.29 -2.18 14.37
C ILE A 79 5.20 -3.57 14.98
N ASP A 80 6.22 -4.40 14.77
CA ASP A 80 6.27 -5.73 15.38
C ASP A 80 6.76 -5.65 16.85
N GLU A 81 6.70 -6.77 17.56
CA GLU A 81 7.12 -6.92 18.96
C GLU A 81 8.60 -6.58 19.22
N TYR A 82 9.41 -6.48 18.16
CA TYR A 82 10.83 -6.10 18.22
C TYR A 82 11.09 -4.66 17.81
N GLY A 83 10.03 -3.89 17.50
CA GLY A 83 10.10 -2.49 17.09
C GLY A 83 10.39 -2.25 15.60
N TYR A 84 10.34 -3.28 14.75
CA TYR A 84 10.51 -3.12 13.30
C TYR A 84 9.22 -2.65 12.65
N LEU A 85 9.32 -1.61 11.84
CA LEU A 85 8.22 -1.10 11.04
C LEU A 85 8.09 -1.90 9.74
N GLN A 86 6.90 -2.43 9.49
CA GLN A 86 6.49 -2.99 8.22
C GLN A 86 5.49 -2.05 7.54
N ILE A 87 5.81 -1.54 6.35
CA ILE A 87 4.89 -0.76 5.52
C ILE A 87 4.03 -1.73 4.71
N VAL A 88 2.70 -1.61 4.82
CA VAL A 88 1.74 -2.47 4.12
C VAL A 88 1.10 -1.77 2.91
N GLY A 89 1.21 -0.44 2.80
CA GLY A 89 0.69 0.31 1.66
C GLY A 89 0.53 1.80 1.91
N ARG A 90 -0.22 2.44 1.03
CA ARG A 90 -0.64 3.85 1.16
C ARG A 90 -2.10 3.93 1.60
N ASN A 91 -2.42 4.85 2.49
CA ASN A 91 -3.80 5.06 2.93
C ASN A 91 -4.73 5.37 1.74
N LYS A 92 -4.30 6.24 0.82
CA LYS A 92 -5.05 6.57 -0.41
C LYS A 92 -5.23 5.43 -1.42
N ASP A 93 -4.48 4.35 -1.28
CA ASP A 93 -4.54 3.18 -2.14
C ASP A 93 -5.25 2.00 -1.47
N LEU A 94 -5.66 2.15 -0.20
CA LEU A 94 -6.46 1.17 0.52
C LEU A 94 -7.76 0.92 -0.26
N ILE A 95 -8.10 -0.35 -0.45
CA ILE A 95 -9.35 -0.76 -1.10
C ILE A 95 -10.32 -1.21 -0.02
N ILE A 96 -11.53 -0.65 -0.02
CA ILE A 96 -12.59 -1.03 0.92
C ILE A 96 -13.63 -1.83 0.15
N SER A 97 -13.60 -3.14 0.30
CA SER A 97 -14.51 -4.06 -0.41
C SER A 97 -15.35 -4.86 0.57
N GLY A 98 -16.66 -4.67 0.53
CA GLY A 98 -17.59 -5.37 1.42
C GLY A 98 -17.31 -5.15 2.92
N GLY A 99 -16.78 -3.99 3.30
CA GLY A 99 -16.38 -3.64 4.66
C GLY A 99 -15.00 -4.15 5.10
N TYR A 100 -14.24 -4.80 4.20
CA TYR A 100 -12.89 -5.26 4.48
C TYR A 100 -11.84 -4.31 3.92
N ASN A 101 -10.83 -4.04 4.72
CA ASN A 101 -9.64 -3.30 4.29
C ASN A 101 -8.70 -4.25 3.53
N ILE A 102 -8.44 -3.93 2.27
CA ILE A 102 -7.56 -4.70 1.39
C ILE A 102 -6.36 -3.84 1.01
N TYR A 103 -5.18 -4.35 1.31
CA TYR A 103 -3.91 -3.67 1.05
C TYR A 103 -3.36 -4.11 -0.30
N PRO A 104 -3.32 -3.25 -1.33
CA PRO A 104 -2.87 -3.62 -2.67
C PRO A 104 -1.51 -4.30 -2.72
N LYS A 105 -0.57 -3.87 -1.90
CA LYS A 105 0.80 -4.41 -1.90
C LYS A 105 0.89 -5.88 -1.54
N GLU A 106 0.01 -6.36 -0.67
CA GLU A 106 -0.08 -7.79 -0.31
C GLU A 106 -0.42 -8.65 -1.53
N ILE A 107 -1.32 -8.16 -2.37
CA ILE A 107 -1.76 -8.86 -3.59
C ILE A 107 -0.70 -8.73 -4.68
N GLU A 108 -0.11 -7.53 -4.84
CA GLU A 108 0.96 -7.29 -5.81
C GLU A 108 2.15 -8.21 -5.57
N LEU A 109 2.56 -8.44 -4.33
CA LEU A 109 3.65 -9.37 -4.01
C LEU A 109 3.36 -10.79 -4.50
N VAL A 110 2.12 -11.27 -4.40
CA VAL A 110 1.74 -12.59 -4.88
C VAL A 110 1.63 -12.62 -6.40
N LEU A 111 1.17 -11.53 -7.03
CA LEU A 111 1.09 -11.40 -8.49
C LEU A 111 2.47 -11.30 -9.13
N ASP A 112 3.40 -10.55 -8.53
CA ASP A 112 4.76 -10.35 -9.03
C ASP A 112 5.58 -11.67 -9.03
N GLU A 113 5.19 -12.66 -8.19
CA GLU A 113 5.80 -13.99 -8.16
C GLU A 113 5.22 -14.97 -9.19
N GLN A 114 4.20 -14.57 -9.96
CA GLN A 114 3.57 -15.47 -10.93
C GLN A 114 4.42 -15.63 -12.20
N PRO A 115 4.46 -16.84 -12.79
CA PRO A 115 5.21 -17.09 -14.02
C PRO A 115 4.80 -16.17 -15.17
N GLY A 116 5.78 -15.54 -15.83
CA GLY A 116 5.55 -14.62 -16.96
C GLY A 116 5.16 -13.20 -16.57
N VAL A 117 5.02 -12.89 -15.28
CA VAL A 117 4.71 -11.53 -14.78
C VAL A 117 5.99 -10.77 -14.46
N LEU A 118 6.17 -9.61 -15.09
CA LEU A 118 7.25 -8.67 -14.83
C LEU A 118 6.98 -7.83 -13.59
N GLU A 119 5.78 -7.27 -13.53
CA GLU A 119 5.32 -6.40 -12.47
C GLU A 119 3.79 -6.33 -12.45
N SER A 120 3.23 -5.93 -11.33
CA SER A 120 1.80 -5.73 -11.18
C SER A 120 1.44 -4.42 -10.48
N ALA A 121 0.18 -4.02 -10.64
CA ALA A 121 -0.45 -2.99 -9.84
C ALA A 121 -1.87 -3.42 -9.48
N VAL A 122 -2.26 -3.19 -8.23
CA VAL A 122 -3.60 -3.51 -7.74
C VAL A 122 -4.32 -2.22 -7.37
N ILE A 123 -5.55 -2.10 -7.86
CA ILE A 123 -6.43 -0.95 -7.62
C ILE A 123 -7.82 -1.40 -7.18
N GLY A 124 -8.51 -0.53 -6.45
CA GLY A 124 -9.96 -0.62 -6.26
C GLY A 124 -10.69 0.05 -7.42
N ALA A 125 -11.80 -0.54 -7.83
CA ALA A 125 -12.75 0.05 -8.75
C ALA A 125 -14.17 -0.01 -8.16
N PRO A 126 -15.03 1.02 -8.37
CA PRO A 126 -16.39 1.03 -7.87
C PRO A 126 -17.16 -0.23 -8.27
N HIS A 127 -17.87 -0.81 -7.31
CA HIS A 127 -18.68 -2.02 -7.49
C HIS A 127 -20.05 -1.84 -6.81
N PRO A 128 -21.18 -2.17 -7.47
CA PRO A 128 -22.52 -1.90 -6.95
C PRO A 128 -22.81 -2.55 -5.59
N ASP A 129 -22.30 -3.77 -5.36
CA ASP A 129 -22.62 -4.53 -4.14
C ASP A 129 -21.56 -4.39 -3.02
N PHE A 130 -20.32 -4.02 -3.35
CA PHE A 130 -19.21 -4.08 -2.41
C PHE A 130 -18.57 -2.72 -2.12
N GLY A 131 -19.08 -1.63 -2.70
CA GLY A 131 -18.43 -0.32 -2.69
C GLY A 131 -17.26 -0.28 -3.65
N GLU A 132 -16.20 -1.05 -3.38
CA GLU A 132 -15.11 -1.27 -4.31
C GLU A 132 -14.88 -2.77 -4.57
N SER A 133 -14.23 -3.09 -5.67
CA SER A 133 -13.72 -4.41 -5.98
C SER A 133 -12.30 -4.35 -6.52
N VAL A 134 -11.55 -5.43 -6.28
CA VAL A 134 -10.12 -5.49 -6.60
C VAL A 134 -9.90 -5.80 -8.08
N ILE A 135 -9.04 -5.03 -8.74
CA ILE A 135 -8.51 -5.28 -10.08
C ILE A 135 -7.00 -5.47 -9.97
N GLY A 136 -6.49 -6.59 -10.49
CA GLY A 136 -5.07 -6.83 -10.71
C GLY A 136 -4.70 -6.45 -12.15
N ILE A 137 -3.68 -5.61 -12.31
CA ILE A 137 -3.17 -5.16 -13.60
C ILE A 137 -1.75 -5.69 -13.73
N LEU A 138 -1.47 -6.45 -14.79
CA LEU A 138 -0.25 -7.22 -14.98
C LEU A 138 0.51 -6.73 -16.21
N VAL A 139 1.82 -6.75 -16.13
CA VAL A 139 2.74 -6.57 -17.28
C VAL A 139 3.48 -7.88 -17.48
N ALA A 140 3.53 -8.38 -18.71
CA ALA A 140 4.28 -9.60 -19.04
C ALA A 140 5.80 -9.33 -19.08
N ASP A 141 6.59 -10.29 -18.63
CA ASP A 141 8.06 -10.25 -18.71
C ASP A 141 8.59 -10.70 -20.08
N GLY A 142 7.73 -11.25 -20.93
CA GLY A 142 8.06 -11.74 -22.26
C GLY A 142 8.78 -13.10 -22.28
N SER A 143 9.05 -13.72 -21.14
CA SER A 143 9.71 -15.04 -21.07
C SER A 143 8.76 -16.17 -21.48
N GLN A 144 7.48 -16.02 -21.17
CA GLN A 144 6.41 -16.95 -21.50
C GLN A 144 5.05 -16.24 -21.52
N PRO A 145 4.00 -16.83 -22.13
CA PRO A 145 2.64 -16.30 -22.06
C PRO A 145 2.14 -16.24 -20.63
N VAL A 146 1.48 -15.14 -20.25
CA VAL A 146 0.79 -15.00 -18.95
C VAL A 146 -0.51 -15.77 -19.01
N ASP A 147 -0.64 -16.81 -18.19
CA ASP A 147 -1.87 -17.61 -18.04
C ASP A 147 -2.71 -17.05 -16.88
N LEU A 148 -3.71 -16.23 -17.22
CA LEU A 148 -4.58 -15.57 -16.23
C LEU A 148 -5.39 -16.58 -15.42
N ASP A 149 -5.86 -17.68 -16.03
CA ASP A 149 -6.66 -18.70 -15.33
C ASP A 149 -5.81 -19.44 -14.28
N ALA A 150 -4.56 -19.77 -14.64
CA ALA A 150 -3.61 -20.37 -13.71
C ALA A 150 -3.26 -19.42 -12.55
N ILE A 151 -3.11 -18.12 -12.83
CA ILE A 151 -2.87 -17.09 -11.82
C ILE A 151 -4.07 -16.99 -10.87
N GLU A 152 -5.31 -16.89 -11.38
CA GLU A 152 -6.52 -16.86 -10.55
C GLU A 152 -6.62 -18.08 -9.64
N ALA A 153 -6.35 -19.28 -10.19
CA ALA A 153 -6.37 -20.53 -9.42
C ALA A 153 -5.30 -20.54 -8.30
N ASN A 154 -4.13 -19.93 -8.54
CA ASN A 154 -3.07 -19.83 -7.53
C ASN A 154 -3.38 -18.79 -6.45
N LEU A 155 -3.92 -17.63 -6.83
CA LEU A 155 -4.41 -16.63 -5.88
C LEU A 155 -5.48 -17.20 -4.95
N GLY A 156 -6.33 -18.09 -5.47
CA GLY A 156 -7.34 -18.80 -4.68
C GLY A 156 -6.78 -19.68 -3.56
N LYS A 157 -5.52 -20.11 -3.68
CA LYS A 157 -4.83 -20.93 -2.65
C LYS A 157 -4.04 -20.08 -1.65
N THR A 158 -3.64 -18.88 -2.07
CA THR A 158 -2.70 -18.04 -1.32
C THR A 158 -3.39 -16.91 -0.58
N LEU A 159 -4.46 -16.33 -1.16
CA LEU A 159 -5.15 -15.17 -0.63
C LEU A 159 -6.56 -15.52 -0.14
N ALA A 160 -6.98 -14.89 0.96
CA ALA A 160 -8.37 -14.94 1.40
C ALA A 160 -9.30 -14.44 0.28
N ARG A 161 -10.50 -15.05 0.16
CA ARG A 161 -11.44 -14.81 -0.95
C ARG A 161 -11.76 -13.33 -1.20
N PHE A 162 -11.89 -12.54 -0.15
CA PHE A 162 -12.21 -11.10 -0.26
C PHE A 162 -11.04 -10.26 -0.79
N LYS A 163 -9.79 -10.78 -0.73
CA LYS A 163 -8.58 -10.13 -1.27
C LYS A 163 -8.31 -10.47 -2.73
N GLN A 164 -8.93 -11.53 -3.25
CA GLN A 164 -8.67 -11.98 -4.60
C GLN A 164 -9.20 -10.98 -5.63
N PRO A 165 -8.40 -10.58 -6.64
CA PRO A 165 -8.87 -9.75 -7.74
C PRO A 165 -10.06 -10.40 -8.44
N ARG A 166 -11.13 -9.62 -8.65
CA ARG A 166 -12.27 -10.06 -9.46
C ARG A 166 -12.03 -9.91 -10.95
N LYS A 167 -10.99 -9.17 -11.31
CA LYS A 167 -10.55 -9.01 -12.69
C LYS A 167 -9.04 -8.93 -12.74
N LEU A 168 -8.44 -9.70 -13.63
CA LEU A 168 -7.06 -9.55 -14.05
C LEU A 168 -7.01 -8.93 -15.45
N ILE A 169 -6.12 -7.96 -15.64
CA ILE A 169 -5.97 -7.23 -16.91
C ILE A 169 -4.50 -7.21 -17.28
N LEU A 170 -4.19 -7.69 -18.49
CA LEU A 170 -2.85 -7.60 -19.05
C LEU A 170 -2.68 -6.29 -19.80
N VAL A 171 -1.59 -5.58 -19.55
CA VAL A 171 -1.23 -4.31 -20.21
C VAL A 171 0.21 -4.34 -20.70
N GLU A 172 0.56 -3.47 -21.64
CA GLU A 172 1.93 -3.37 -22.17
C GLU A 172 2.90 -2.76 -21.13
N SER A 173 2.41 -1.78 -20.33
CA SER A 173 3.21 -1.12 -19.30
C SER A 173 2.33 -0.43 -18.25
N LEU A 174 2.87 -0.23 -17.05
CA LEU A 174 2.24 0.58 -16.01
C LEU A 174 2.61 2.06 -16.17
N PRO A 175 1.64 2.99 -16.01
CA PRO A 175 1.92 4.43 -16.05
C PRO A 175 2.81 4.82 -14.86
N ARG A 176 3.87 5.57 -15.13
CA ARG A 176 4.84 6.02 -14.13
C ARG A 176 5.04 7.52 -14.17
N ASN A 177 5.32 8.11 -13.03
CA ASN A 177 5.76 9.50 -12.96
C ASN A 177 7.26 9.62 -13.31
N THR A 178 7.77 10.86 -13.34
CA THR A 178 9.20 11.15 -13.63
C THR A 178 10.19 10.51 -12.67
N MET A 179 9.73 10.09 -11.48
CA MET A 179 10.53 9.38 -10.47
C MET A 179 10.42 7.85 -10.60
N GLY A 180 9.75 7.33 -11.64
CA GLY A 180 9.56 5.91 -11.86
C GLY A 180 8.46 5.25 -11.01
N LYS A 181 7.71 6.02 -10.20
CA LYS A 181 6.63 5.47 -9.36
C LYS A 181 5.36 5.23 -10.17
N VAL A 182 4.75 4.06 -9.99
CA VAL A 182 3.46 3.72 -10.63
C VAL A 182 2.37 4.69 -10.19
N GLN A 183 1.63 5.22 -11.17
CA GLN A 183 0.54 6.17 -10.99
C GLN A 183 -0.81 5.43 -10.95
N LYS A 184 -1.19 4.92 -9.79
CA LYS A 184 -2.46 4.18 -9.61
C LYS A 184 -3.70 5.01 -9.88
N ASN A 185 -3.64 6.34 -9.73
CA ASN A 185 -4.72 7.22 -10.12
C ASN A 185 -5.07 7.11 -11.62
N ILE A 186 -4.06 7.08 -12.50
CA ILE A 186 -4.28 6.89 -13.94
C ILE A 186 -4.92 5.53 -14.25
N LEU A 187 -4.51 4.49 -13.51
CA LEU A 187 -5.11 3.16 -13.64
C LEU A 187 -6.58 3.15 -13.18
N ARG A 188 -6.90 3.85 -12.09
CA ARG A 188 -8.30 4.01 -11.62
C ARG A 188 -9.14 4.76 -12.64
N ASP A 189 -8.62 5.84 -13.22
CA ASP A 189 -9.32 6.60 -14.27
C ASP A 189 -9.60 5.71 -15.50
N LYS A 190 -8.65 4.86 -15.89
CA LYS A 190 -8.77 3.99 -17.06
C LYS A 190 -9.68 2.78 -16.83
N PHE A 191 -9.65 2.17 -15.66
CA PHE A 191 -10.31 0.90 -15.37
C PHE A 191 -11.42 1.00 -14.33
N GLY A 192 -11.72 2.19 -13.83
CA GLY A 192 -12.72 2.41 -12.78
C GLY A 192 -14.15 2.03 -13.17
N SER A 193 -14.48 1.97 -14.46
CA SER A 193 -15.80 1.55 -14.95
C SER A 193 -15.94 0.04 -15.18
N THR A 194 -14.93 -0.77 -14.84
CA THR A 194 -14.89 -2.22 -15.14
C THR A 194 -16.10 -2.99 -14.59
N PHE A 195 -16.68 -2.57 -13.47
CA PHE A 195 -17.83 -3.23 -12.82
C PHE A 195 -19.12 -2.42 -12.90
N GLN A 196 -19.11 -1.32 -13.67
CA GLN A 196 -20.27 -0.46 -13.94
C GLN A 196 -20.83 -0.83 -15.30
N GLY A 197 -21.56 -1.93 -15.38
CA GLY A 197 -22.19 -2.42 -16.59
C GLY A 197 -23.69 -2.56 -16.41
#